data_b6dd3c076a3bc09749c3bfc6061a9b29
#
_entry.id   b6dd3c076a3bc09749c3bfc6061a9b29
#
_cell.length_a   1.000
_cell.length_b   1.000
_cell.length_c   1.000
_cell.angle_alpha   90.00
_cell.angle_beta   90.00
_cell.angle_gamma   90.00
#
_symmetry.space_group_name_H-M   'P 1'
#
loop_
_entity.id
_entity.type
_entity.pdbx_description
1 polymer ?
#
loop_
_entity_poly.entity_id
_entity_poly.type
_entity_poly.pdbx_seq_one_letter_code
_entity_poly.pdbx_strand_id
1 'polypeptide(L)'
;SALSKYESDDYKDISPFAIATLAEFYGVSTDYLMGLSENKNHPNAELQALHLSDDMVTLLSSGKINNRLLCEIATHENFQRLMTDIEIFVDRIADMRIAQMNLVLEATRQEVIRSHAPGENDLYVRTLELGQVQESDFFSHTIHDDLDSIVQDIRQAHVTDRTTADPQPTFTAVS
;
A
#
# COMPACT_ATOMS: atom_id res chain seq x y z
N SER A 1 44.78 11.60 3.42
CA SER A 1 43.88 12.24 2.46
C SER A 1 42.91 13.20 3.21
N ALA A 2 42.30 14.16 2.52
CA ALA A 2 41.35 15.08 3.13
C ALA A 2 40.16 14.32 3.78
N LEU A 3 39.68 13.25 3.13
CA LEU A 3 38.63 12.36 3.65
C LEU A 3 38.99 11.76 5.02
N SER A 4 40.21 11.23 5.17
CA SER A 4 40.69 10.64 6.44
C SER A 4 40.70 11.62 7.60
N LYS A 5 40.80 12.93 7.32
CA LYS A 5 40.73 13.97 8.35
C LYS A 5 39.28 14.24 8.79
N TYR A 6 38.30 14.15 7.89
CA TYR A 6 36.87 14.36 8.19
C TYR A 6 36.24 13.16 8.91
N GLU A 7 36.82 11.97 8.76
CA GLU A 7 36.41 10.74 9.44
C GLU A 7 37.03 10.57 10.84
N SER A 8 37.91 11.48 11.28
CA SER A 8 38.53 11.42 12.61
C SER A 8 37.70 12.19 13.63
N ASP A 9 37.52 11.62 14.84
CA ASP A 9 36.80 12.21 15.99
C ASP A 9 37.36 13.55 16.48
N ASP A 10 38.58 13.93 16.03
CA ASP A 10 39.24 15.17 16.41
C ASP A 10 38.83 16.40 15.56
N TYR A 11 38.02 16.22 14.50
CA TYR A 11 37.66 17.29 13.59
C TYR A 11 36.30 17.90 13.94
N LYS A 12 36.27 19.06 14.56
CA LYS A 12 35.07 19.72 15.07
C LYS A 12 34.33 20.62 14.08
N ASP A 13 34.99 21.03 12.97
CA ASP A 13 34.41 21.98 12.01
C ASP A 13 34.63 21.50 10.56
N ILE A 14 33.58 20.89 10.00
CA ILE A 14 33.53 20.55 8.58
C ILE A 14 32.88 21.70 7.82
N SER A 15 33.60 22.22 6.78
CA SER A 15 33.03 23.32 6.00
C SER A 15 31.77 22.88 5.25
N PRO A 16 30.75 23.73 5.09
CA PRO A 16 29.53 23.43 4.32
C PRO A 16 29.84 22.95 2.89
N PHE A 17 30.89 23.50 2.30
CA PHE A 17 31.36 23.09 0.97
C PHE A 17 31.87 21.64 0.94
N ALA A 18 32.60 21.22 1.97
CA ALA A 18 33.06 19.84 2.10
C ALA A 18 31.90 18.86 2.30
N ILE A 19 30.89 19.24 3.10
CA ILE A 19 29.67 18.45 3.29
C ILE A 19 28.94 18.28 1.95
N ALA A 20 28.77 19.33 1.16
CA ALA A 20 28.12 19.26 -0.15
C ALA A 20 28.89 18.35 -1.13
N THR A 21 30.23 18.45 -1.17
CA THR A 21 31.08 17.59 -2.02
C THR A 21 31.02 16.12 -1.59
N LEU A 22 30.97 15.86 -0.29
CA LEU A 22 30.83 14.49 0.22
C LEU A 22 29.46 13.92 -0.08
N ALA A 23 28.39 14.72 0.06
CA ALA A 23 27.03 14.34 -0.26
C ALA A 23 26.90 13.94 -1.74
N GLU A 24 27.49 14.75 -2.64
CA GLU A 24 27.54 14.45 -4.08
C GLU A 24 28.35 13.16 -4.35
N PHE A 25 29.50 12.98 -3.71
CA PHE A 25 30.33 11.79 -3.88
C PHE A 25 29.64 10.51 -3.44
N TYR A 26 28.89 10.54 -2.32
CA TYR A 26 28.13 9.39 -1.82
C TYR A 26 26.74 9.24 -2.45
N GLY A 27 26.31 10.18 -3.28
CA GLY A 27 24.97 10.18 -3.90
C GLY A 27 23.84 10.31 -2.88
N VAL A 28 24.06 11.08 -1.82
CA VAL A 28 23.09 11.31 -0.74
C VAL A 28 22.86 12.82 -0.54
N SER A 29 21.80 13.17 0.17
CA SER A 29 21.58 14.58 0.53
C SER A 29 22.52 15.07 1.64
N THR A 30 22.76 16.38 1.69
CA THR A 30 23.51 17.00 2.78
C THR A 30 22.83 16.79 4.13
N ASP A 31 21.50 16.84 4.18
CA ASP A 31 20.72 16.62 5.40
C ASP A 31 20.86 15.19 5.93
N TYR A 32 20.89 14.21 5.02
CA TYR A 32 21.16 12.82 5.39
C TYR A 32 22.59 12.65 5.95
N LEU A 33 23.57 13.26 5.28
CA LEU A 33 24.96 13.18 5.73
C LEU A 33 25.19 13.84 7.09
N MET A 34 24.40 14.88 7.41
CA MET A 34 24.44 15.58 8.70
C MET A 34 23.54 14.91 9.78
N GLY A 35 22.85 13.83 9.44
CA GLY A 35 21.92 13.17 10.37
C GLY A 35 20.65 13.94 10.67
N LEU A 36 20.31 14.92 9.83
CA LEU A 36 19.08 15.73 9.94
C LEU A 36 17.86 15.08 9.25
N SER A 37 18.11 14.06 8.42
CA SER A 37 17.08 13.31 7.69
C SER A 37 17.47 11.84 7.58
N GLU A 38 16.49 10.95 7.70
CA GLU A 38 16.66 9.52 7.41
C GLU A 38 16.55 9.20 5.90
N ASN A 39 16.08 10.17 5.12
CA ASN A 39 15.87 10.02 3.68
C ASN A 39 17.15 10.38 2.89
N LYS A 40 17.77 9.38 2.25
CA LYS A 40 19.01 9.57 1.49
C LYS A 40 18.87 10.55 0.32
N ASN A 41 17.79 10.44 -0.45
CA ASN A 41 17.67 11.06 -1.77
C ASN A 41 16.65 12.18 -1.88
N HIS A 42 15.80 12.38 -0.86
CA HIS A 42 14.70 13.36 -0.88
C HIS A 42 14.68 14.18 0.40
N PRO A 43 15.68 15.07 0.62
CA PRO A 43 15.78 15.80 1.88
C PRO A 43 14.64 16.79 2.10
N ASN A 44 14.10 17.37 1.04
CA ASN A 44 13.05 18.41 1.06
C ASN A 44 12.15 18.28 -0.18
N ALA A 45 11.45 17.13 -0.33
CA ALA A 45 10.36 17.10 -1.29
C ALA A 45 9.35 18.17 -0.85
N GLU A 46 9.09 19.16 -1.71
CA GLU A 46 8.02 20.12 -1.44
C GLU A 46 6.73 19.34 -1.25
N LEU A 47 6.02 19.55 -0.14
CA LEU A 47 4.76 18.83 0.16
C LEU A 47 3.76 18.93 -1.00
N GLN A 48 3.82 20.03 -1.76
CA GLN A 48 3.02 20.23 -2.98
C GLN A 48 3.32 19.18 -4.06
N ALA A 49 4.57 18.75 -4.20
CA ALA A 49 4.96 17.73 -5.18
C ALA A 49 4.42 16.33 -4.83
N LEU A 50 4.05 16.10 -3.58
CA LEU A 50 3.45 14.84 -3.12
C LEU A 50 1.93 14.79 -3.35
N HIS A 51 1.30 15.90 -3.76
CA HIS A 51 -0.15 16.02 -3.96
C HIS A 51 -1.00 15.53 -2.77
N LEU A 52 -0.46 15.67 -1.55
CA LEU A 52 -1.16 15.31 -0.33
C LEU A 52 -2.07 16.46 0.12
N SER A 53 -3.26 16.14 0.62
CA SER A 53 -4.14 17.13 1.26
C SER A 53 -3.58 17.60 2.61
N ASP A 54 -3.99 18.80 3.07
CA ASP A 54 -3.61 19.32 4.39
C ASP A 54 -4.02 18.37 5.53
N ASP A 55 -5.18 17.70 5.38
CA ASP A 55 -5.65 16.73 6.34
C ASP A 55 -4.72 15.51 6.42
N MET A 56 -4.22 15.03 5.28
CA MET A 56 -3.27 13.91 5.23
C MET A 56 -1.94 14.30 5.87
N VAL A 57 -1.42 15.49 5.56
CA VAL A 57 -0.19 16.01 6.19
C VAL A 57 -0.36 16.13 7.70
N THR A 58 -1.51 16.65 8.15
CA THR A 58 -1.84 16.76 9.58
C THR A 58 -1.92 15.39 10.25
N LEU A 59 -2.55 14.41 9.60
CA LEU A 59 -2.64 13.05 10.11
C LEU A 59 -1.24 12.41 10.26
N LEU A 60 -0.40 12.50 9.23
CA LEU A 60 0.94 11.94 9.23
C LEU A 60 1.85 12.56 10.31
N SER A 61 1.73 13.87 10.54
CA SER A 61 2.52 14.59 11.55
C SER A 61 1.98 14.44 12.96
N SER A 62 0.75 13.96 13.14
CA SER A 62 0.09 13.91 14.46
C SER A 62 0.62 12.83 15.41
N GLY A 63 1.36 11.84 14.92
CA GLY A 63 1.77 10.65 15.67
C GLY A 63 0.62 9.69 16.07
N LYS A 64 -0.61 9.92 15.56
CA LYS A 64 -1.78 9.08 15.86
C LYS A 64 -1.79 7.76 15.09
N ILE A 65 -1.00 7.67 14.03
CA ILE A 65 -0.86 6.46 13.21
C ILE A 65 0.61 6.02 13.19
N ASN A 66 0.83 4.75 12.92
CA ASN A 66 2.19 4.22 12.74
C ASN A 66 2.66 4.49 11.30
N ASN A 67 3.40 5.59 11.11
CA ASN A 67 3.90 6.00 9.80
C ASN A 67 4.83 4.95 9.18
N ARG A 68 5.61 4.21 9.99
CA ARG A 68 6.45 3.12 9.50
C ARG A 68 5.61 2.04 8.83
N LEU A 69 4.57 1.58 9.50
CA LEU A 69 3.67 0.56 8.95
C LEU A 69 2.94 1.07 7.70
N LEU A 70 2.52 2.33 7.70
CA LEU A 70 1.92 2.94 6.51
C LEU A 70 2.89 2.93 5.32
N CYS A 71 4.17 3.27 5.55
CA CYS A 71 5.20 3.22 4.52
C CYS A 71 5.41 1.79 4.01
N GLU A 72 5.49 0.79 4.90
CA GLU A 72 5.64 -0.62 4.53
C GLU A 72 4.48 -1.09 3.64
N ILE A 73 3.24 -0.73 3.97
CA ILE A 73 2.06 -1.04 3.16
C ILE A 73 2.15 -0.34 1.80
N ALA A 74 2.41 0.97 1.79
CA ALA A 74 2.39 1.78 0.57
C ALA A 74 3.55 1.48 -0.40
N THR A 75 4.65 0.92 0.10
CA THR A 75 5.81 0.52 -0.73
C THR A 75 5.83 -0.96 -1.08
N HIS A 76 4.80 -1.72 -0.65
CA HIS A 76 4.69 -3.13 -0.99
C HIS A 76 4.45 -3.33 -2.50
N GLU A 77 5.02 -4.37 -3.09
CA GLU A 77 4.93 -4.64 -4.54
C GLU A 77 3.49 -4.77 -5.04
N ASN A 78 2.57 -5.30 -4.23
CA ASN A 78 1.15 -5.46 -4.55
C ASN A 78 0.30 -4.21 -4.27
N PHE A 79 0.86 -3.16 -3.65
CA PHE A 79 0.09 -1.98 -3.26
C PHE A 79 -0.48 -1.21 -4.46
N GLN A 80 0.27 -1.13 -5.56
CA GLN A 80 -0.22 -0.47 -6.77
C GLN A 80 -1.45 -1.18 -7.35
N ARG A 81 -1.47 -2.52 -7.32
CA ARG A 81 -2.62 -3.31 -7.77
C ARG A 81 -3.82 -3.07 -6.87
N LEU A 82 -3.63 -3.15 -5.55
CA LEU A 82 -4.69 -2.83 -4.57
C LEU A 82 -5.30 -1.44 -4.83
N MET A 83 -4.47 -0.42 -5.04
CA MET A 83 -4.95 0.94 -5.32
C MET A 83 -5.73 1.03 -6.64
N THR A 84 -5.29 0.31 -7.67
CA THR A 84 -6.01 0.24 -8.95
C THR A 84 -7.40 -0.40 -8.78
N ASP A 85 -7.49 -1.50 -8.04
CA ASP A 85 -8.76 -2.19 -7.81
C ASP A 85 -9.72 -1.34 -6.95
N ILE A 86 -9.18 -0.63 -5.95
CA ILE A 86 -9.95 0.35 -5.17
C ILE A 86 -10.47 1.49 -6.06
N GLU A 87 -9.62 2.06 -6.95
CA GLU A 87 -9.99 3.13 -7.87
C GLU A 87 -11.11 2.67 -8.83
N ILE A 88 -10.97 1.48 -9.43
CA ILE A 88 -12.00 0.91 -10.30
C ILE A 88 -13.35 0.81 -9.58
N PHE A 89 -13.34 0.34 -8.34
CA PHE A 89 -14.55 0.17 -7.52
C PHE A 89 -15.14 1.51 -7.06
N VAL A 90 -14.33 2.41 -6.49
CA VAL A 90 -14.77 3.71 -5.96
C VAL A 90 -15.31 4.60 -7.06
N ASP A 91 -14.63 4.63 -8.22
CA ASP A 91 -15.01 5.46 -9.36
C ASP A 91 -16.03 4.75 -10.30
N ARG A 92 -16.49 3.53 -9.92
CA ARG A 92 -17.51 2.75 -10.64
C ARG A 92 -17.17 2.49 -12.10
N ILE A 93 -15.89 2.30 -12.41
CA ILE A 93 -15.38 2.13 -13.78
C ILE A 93 -15.92 0.83 -14.40
N ALA A 94 -16.06 -0.23 -13.61
CA ALA A 94 -16.56 -1.54 -14.05
C ALA A 94 -18.09 -1.67 -14.05
N ASP A 95 -18.83 -0.82 -13.35
CA ASP A 95 -20.28 -0.93 -13.10
C ASP A 95 -21.07 -1.15 -14.40
N MET A 96 -20.87 -0.31 -15.42
CA MET A 96 -21.57 -0.44 -16.69
C MET A 96 -21.24 -1.75 -17.43
N ARG A 97 -20.02 -2.24 -17.33
CA ARG A 97 -19.58 -3.47 -18.01
C ARG A 97 -20.21 -4.69 -17.36
N ILE A 98 -20.20 -4.73 -16.02
CA ILE A 98 -20.82 -5.81 -15.25
C ILE A 98 -22.34 -5.81 -15.48
N ALA A 99 -22.98 -4.64 -15.46
CA ALA A 99 -24.43 -4.53 -15.77
C ALA A 99 -24.76 -5.03 -17.18
N GLN A 100 -23.96 -4.71 -18.19
CA GLN A 100 -24.14 -5.22 -19.56
C GLN A 100 -23.99 -6.75 -19.62
N MET A 101 -22.98 -7.32 -18.94
CA MET A 101 -22.81 -8.78 -18.89
C MET A 101 -24.01 -9.45 -18.21
N ASN A 102 -24.47 -8.94 -17.09
CA ASN A 102 -25.64 -9.46 -16.38
C ASN A 102 -26.90 -9.39 -17.24
N LEU A 103 -27.09 -8.31 -18.01
CA LEU A 103 -28.20 -8.17 -18.94
C LEU A 103 -28.18 -9.25 -20.03
N VAL A 104 -27.02 -9.58 -20.59
CA VAL A 104 -26.88 -10.64 -21.60
C VAL A 104 -27.20 -12.01 -21.00
N LEU A 105 -26.69 -12.31 -19.79
CA LEU A 105 -26.98 -13.55 -19.09
C LEU A 105 -28.46 -13.69 -18.78
N GLU A 106 -29.11 -12.61 -18.32
CA GLU A 106 -30.55 -12.61 -18.04
C GLU A 106 -31.37 -12.76 -19.32
N ALA A 107 -31.02 -12.07 -20.41
CA ALA A 107 -31.69 -12.22 -21.69
C ALA A 107 -31.59 -13.68 -22.21
N THR A 108 -30.42 -14.29 -22.06
CA THR A 108 -30.20 -15.71 -22.43
C THR A 108 -31.05 -16.63 -21.55
N ARG A 109 -31.10 -16.38 -20.26
CA ARG A 109 -31.93 -17.14 -19.31
C ARG A 109 -33.41 -17.07 -19.69
N GLN A 110 -33.92 -15.89 -19.98
CA GLN A 110 -35.32 -15.70 -20.38
C GLN A 110 -35.63 -16.40 -21.72
N GLU A 111 -34.72 -16.39 -22.68
CA GLU A 111 -34.92 -17.09 -23.95
C GLU A 111 -34.94 -18.62 -23.76
N VAL A 112 -34.12 -19.18 -22.90
CA VAL A 112 -34.13 -20.62 -22.57
C VAL A 112 -35.45 -21.00 -21.89
N ILE A 113 -35.91 -20.20 -20.95
CA ILE A 113 -37.17 -20.46 -20.26
C ILE A 113 -38.35 -20.43 -21.26
N ARG A 114 -38.35 -19.45 -22.16
CA ARG A 114 -39.42 -19.28 -23.15
C ARG A 114 -39.46 -20.41 -24.18
N SER A 115 -38.27 -20.85 -24.67
CA SER A 115 -38.19 -21.82 -25.77
C SER A 115 -38.24 -23.29 -25.32
N HIS A 116 -37.79 -23.58 -24.11
CA HIS A 116 -37.67 -24.98 -23.63
C HIS A 116 -38.52 -25.32 -22.43
N ALA A 117 -39.23 -24.33 -21.81
CA ALA A 117 -40.01 -24.51 -20.60
C ALA A 117 -39.35 -25.42 -19.54
N PRO A 118 -38.09 -25.13 -19.13
CA PRO A 118 -37.34 -25.99 -18.21
C PRO A 118 -38.02 -26.11 -16.86
N GLY A 119 -37.74 -27.21 -16.12
CA GLY A 119 -38.22 -27.37 -14.76
C GLY A 119 -37.59 -26.37 -13.78
N GLU A 120 -38.17 -26.23 -12.59
CA GLU A 120 -37.72 -25.26 -11.56
C GLU A 120 -36.24 -25.41 -11.16
N ASN A 121 -35.62 -26.58 -11.29
CA ASN A 121 -34.24 -26.89 -10.92
C ASN A 121 -33.37 -27.23 -12.13
N ASP A 122 -33.67 -26.62 -13.28
CA ASP A 122 -32.83 -26.83 -14.48
C ASP A 122 -31.42 -26.28 -14.29
N LEU A 123 -30.43 -27.17 -14.47
CA LEU A 123 -29.01 -26.84 -14.22
C LEU A 123 -28.50 -25.70 -15.12
N TYR A 124 -28.96 -25.62 -16.36
CA TYR A 124 -28.51 -24.60 -17.30
C TYR A 124 -29.07 -23.22 -16.92
N VAL A 125 -30.35 -23.15 -16.58
CA VAL A 125 -30.99 -21.92 -16.10
C VAL A 125 -30.35 -21.45 -14.80
N ARG A 126 -30.07 -22.38 -13.88
CA ARG A 126 -29.42 -22.06 -12.61
C ARG A 126 -27.97 -21.57 -12.83
N THR A 127 -27.25 -22.13 -13.80
CA THR A 127 -25.89 -21.69 -14.13
C THR A 127 -25.89 -20.23 -14.66
N LEU A 128 -26.87 -19.86 -15.50
CA LEU A 128 -26.99 -18.49 -15.98
C LEU A 128 -27.35 -17.50 -14.88
N GLU A 129 -28.16 -17.90 -13.91
CA GLU A 129 -28.48 -17.08 -12.74
C GLU A 129 -27.24 -16.88 -11.84
N LEU A 130 -26.51 -17.96 -11.52
CA LEU A 130 -25.30 -17.90 -10.70
C LEU A 130 -24.12 -17.18 -11.40
N GLY A 131 -24.16 -17.09 -12.73
CA GLY A 131 -23.15 -16.35 -13.50
C GLY A 131 -23.30 -14.83 -13.40
N GLN A 132 -24.44 -14.33 -12.91
CA GLN A 132 -24.63 -12.89 -12.67
C GLN A 132 -23.82 -12.45 -11.45
N VAL A 133 -23.02 -11.40 -11.62
CA VAL A 133 -22.08 -10.91 -10.62
C VAL A 133 -22.56 -9.53 -10.11
N GLN A 134 -22.47 -9.33 -8.80
CA GLN A 134 -22.57 -7.99 -8.23
C GLN A 134 -21.16 -7.37 -8.19
N GLU A 135 -21.01 -6.13 -8.68
CA GLU A 135 -19.73 -5.42 -8.67
C GLU A 135 -19.15 -5.35 -7.25
N SER A 136 -20.00 -5.03 -6.27
CA SER A 136 -19.61 -4.93 -4.86
C SER A 136 -19.03 -6.24 -4.33
N ASP A 137 -19.61 -7.38 -4.67
CA ASP A 137 -19.17 -8.67 -4.17
C ASP A 137 -17.82 -9.07 -4.80
N PHE A 138 -17.65 -8.82 -6.10
CA PHE A 138 -16.43 -9.10 -6.82
C PHE A 138 -15.26 -8.27 -6.30
N PHE A 139 -15.40 -6.95 -6.28
CA PHE A 139 -14.31 -6.06 -5.86
C PHE A 139 -14.05 -6.12 -4.35
N SER A 140 -15.08 -6.31 -3.52
CA SER A 140 -14.88 -6.52 -2.09
C SER A 140 -13.97 -7.72 -1.83
N HIS A 141 -14.18 -8.84 -2.52
CA HIS A 141 -13.33 -10.02 -2.39
C HIS A 141 -11.91 -9.77 -2.88
N THR A 142 -11.75 -9.21 -4.07
CA THR A 142 -10.44 -8.92 -4.67
C THR A 142 -9.63 -7.96 -3.81
N ILE A 143 -10.24 -6.87 -3.34
CA ILE A 143 -9.59 -5.86 -2.48
C ILE A 143 -9.17 -6.48 -1.14
N HIS A 144 -10.02 -7.35 -0.53
CA HIS A 144 -9.66 -8.04 0.70
C HIS A 144 -8.48 -9.00 0.50
N ASP A 145 -8.48 -9.78 -0.57
CA ASP A 145 -7.40 -10.71 -0.86
C ASP A 145 -6.05 -9.99 -1.07
N ASP A 146 -6.07 -8.88 -1.80
CA ASP A 146 -4.87 -8.07 -2.03
C ASP A 146 -4.35 -7.44 -0.72
N LEU A 147 -5.25 -6.90 0.09
CA LEU A 147 -4.88 -6.33 1.39
C LEU A 147 -4.36 -7.40 2.34
N ASP A 148 -5.00 -8.57 2.40
CA ASP A 148 -4.58 -9.69 3.23
C ASP A 148 -3.19 -10.19 2.82
N SER A 149 -2.92 -10.29 1.51
CA SER A 149 -1.59 -10.65 1.00
C SER A 149 -0.52 -9.68 1.51
N ILE A 150 -0.73 -8.36 1.34
CA ILE A 150 0.20 -7.33 1.79
C ILE A 150 0.45 -7.44 3.31
N VAL A 151 -0.62 -7.56 4.10
CA VAL A 151 -0.52 -7.62 5.57
C VAL A 151 0.20 -8.89 6.04
N GLN A 152 -0.05 -10.04 5.39
CA GLN A 152 0.62 -11.29 5.73
C GLN A 152 2.11 -11.24 5.39
N ASP A 153 2.49 -10.68 4.26
CA ASP A 153 3.88 -10.56 3.83
C ASP A 153 4.66 -9.65 4.77
N ILE A 154 4.10 -8.48 5.15
CA ILE A 154 4.69 -7.57 6.14
C ILE A 154 4.83 -8.28 7.48
N ARG A 155 3.79 -8.97 7.94
CA ARG A 155 3.83 -9.73 9.20
C ARG A 155 4.93 -10.79 9.19
N GLN A 156 5.07 -11.52 8.08
CA GLN A 156 6.11 -12.55 7.96
C GLN A 156 7.51 -11.95 7.97
N ALA A 157 7.71 -10.80 7.32
CA ALA A 157 8.97 -10.06 7.35
C ALA A 157 9.34 -9.68 8.78
N HIS A 158 8.38 -9.18 9.58
CA HIS A 158 8.62 -8.80 10.98
C HIS A 158 8.89 -10.00 11.91
N VAL A 159 8.30 -11.17 11.65
CA VAL A 159 8.61 -12.39 12.42
C VAL A 159 10.05 -12.85 12.21
N THR A 160 10.58 -12.66 11.01
CA THR A 160 11.96 -13.03 10.67
C THR A 160 12.99 -11.99 11.10
N ASP A 161 12.59 -10.74 11.28
CA ASP A 161 13.45 -9.64 11.73
C ASP A 161 13.49 -9.55 13.25
N ARG A 162 14.58 -10.04 13.83
CA ARG A 162 14.81 -9.99 15.29
C ARG A 162 14.95 -8.58 15.87
N THR A 163 15.12 -7.56 15.03
CA THR A 163 15.25 -6.17 15.48
C THR A 163 13.90 -5.52 15.77
N THR A 164 12.80 -6.08 15.27
CA THR A 164 11.44 -5.61 15.47
C THR A 164 10.68 -6.36 16.57
N ALA A 165 11.29 -7.37 17.21
CA ALA A 165 10.69 -8.07 18.34
C ALA A 165 10.51 -7.10 19.51
N ASP A 166 9.27 -6.83 19.87
CA ASP A 166 8.92 -6.07 21.08
C ASP A 166 9.63 -6.66 22.30
N PRO A 167 10.19 -5.83 23.19
CA PRO A 167 10.68 -6.32 24.46
C PRO A 167 9.52 -7.00 25.19
N GLN A 168 9.71 -8.26 25.58
CA GLN A 168 8.70 -9.04 26.29
C GLN A 168 8.13 -8.21 27.46
N PRO A 169 6.80 -8.20 27.67
CA PRO A 169 6.22 -7.51 28.81
C PRO A 169 6.85 -8.06 30.08
N THR A 170 7.60 -7.23 30.80
CA THR A 170 8.11 -7.55 32.12
C THR A 170 6.91 -7.62 33.06
N PHE A 171 6.46 -8.84 33.35
CA PHE A 171 5.55 -9.08 34.46
C PHE A 171 6.26 -8.70 35.74
N THR A 172 6.02 -7.51 36.25
CA THR A 172 6.34 -7.17 37.64
C THR A 172 5.40 -8.00 38.51
N ALA A 173 5.95 -9.05 39.12
CA ALA A 173 5.26 -9.79 40.18
C ALA A 173 4.96 -8.79 41.29
N VAL A 174 3.69 -8.49 41.50
CA VAL A 174 3.21 -7.76 42.66
C VAL A 174 3.27 -8.75 43.84
N SER A 175 4.19 -8.47 44.75
CA SER A 175 4.32 -9.15 46.05
C SER A 175 3.27 -8.61 47.01
#